data_0cc26755b6beb8dec4d231f8c190defc
#
_entry.id   0cc26755b6beb8dec4d231f8c190defc
#
_cell.length_a   1.000
_cell.length_b   1.000
_cell.length_c   1.000
_cell.angle_alpha   90.00
_cell.angle_beta   90.00
_cell.angle_gamma   90.00
#
_symmetry.space_group_name_H-M   'P 1'
#
loop_
_entity.id
_entity.type
_entity.pdbx_description
1 polymer ?
#
loop_
_entity_poly.entity_id
_entity_poly.type
_entity_poly.pdbx_seq_one_letter_code
_entity_poly.pdbx_strand_id
1 'polypeptide(L)'
;METLLSTLDLEPIEVDIFRGRSPQAGWQRVFGGQVIGQALMAAQRTIEGERFVHSLHAYFMRPGDPSVPIIYQAERIRDGSSFNTRRVVAIQHGKAIFALSASFQGEEPGFDHQIAMPEVAAPETLLGEQQIKEQYLAHAPEAVRKYWQRERPIEIRPVSLTHYFSDKKLDPRQDVWVRATGPVPDDRLYQAAVLAYLSDMTLLDTALYAHGTSIFDQSLQVASLDHSMWFHRPCKLDDWLLYTQDSPSASGARGLTRGSLFTRSGELVASVAQEGLIRKKANE
;
A
#
# COMPACT_ATOMS: atom_id res chain seq x y z
N MET A 1 13.86 5.97 -4.41
CA MET A 1 12.88 5.72 -5.49
C MET A 1 13.41 4.71 -6.51
N GLU A 2 14.61 4.84 -7.01
CA GLU A 2 15.20 3.92 -8.01
C GLU A 2 15.07 2.44 -7.64
N THR A 3 15.33 2.09 -6.38
CA THR A 3 15.16 0.71 -5.88
C THR A 3 13.73 0.22 -6.02
N LEU A 4 12.72 1.07 -5.77
CA LEU A 4 11.32 0.67 -5.94
C LEU A 4 11.00 0.46 -7.43
N LEU A 5 11.40 1.41 -8.28
CA LEU A 5 11.14 1.29 -9.72
C LEU A 5 11.80 0.04 -10.31
N SER A 6 13.05 -0.27 -9.93
CA SER A 6 13.71 -1.52 -10.35
C SER A 6 13.05 -2.77 -9.77
N THR A 7 12.45 -2.67 -8.58
CA THR A 7 11.68 -3.76 -7.96
C THR A 7 10.37 -4.01 -8.72
N LEU A 8 9.72 -2.96 -9.21
CA LEU A 8 8.48 -3.05 -10.00
C LEU A 8 8.73 -3.46 -11.45
N ASP A 9 9.95 -3.29 -11.95
CA ASP A 9 10.32 -3.72 -13.30
C ASP A 9 10.58 -5.24 -13.33
N LEU A 10 9.51 -5.99 -13.56
CA LEU A 10 9.54 -7.45 -13.57
C LEU A 10 10.29 -8.00 -14.78
N GLU A 11 11.02 -9.07 -14.57
CA GLU A 11 11.67 -9.84 -15.64
C GLU A 11 10.64 -10.77 -16.32
N PRO A 12 10.38 -10.63 -17.63
CA PRO A 12 9.53 -11.59 -18.35
C PRO A 12 10.28 -12.92 -18.47
N ILE A 13 9.62 -14.02 -18.09
CA ILE A 13 10.18 -15.38 -18.18
C ILE A 13 9.55 -16.14 -19.35
N GLU A 14 8.23 -16.03 -19.49
CA GLU A 14 7.44 -16.63 -20.54
C GLU A 14 6.17 -15.80 -20.75
N VAL A 15 5.35 -16.13 -21.74
CA VAL A 15 4.05 -15.49 -21.94
C VAL A 15 3.26 -15.50 -20.63
N ASP A 16 2.84 -14.30 -20.20
CA ASP A 16 2.06 -14.09 -18.98
C ASP A 16 2.72 -14.60 -17.68
N ILE A 17 4.05 -14.86 -17.69
CA ILE A 17 4.85 -15.27 -16.52
C ILE A 17 6.00 -14.31 -16.31
N PHE A 18 6.09 -13.76 -15.11
CA PHE A 18 7.09 -12.76 -14.74
C PHE A 18 7.81 -13.15 -13.46
N ARG A 19 9.05 -12.68 -13.30
CA ARG A 19 9.84 -12.82 -12.10
C ARG A 19 10.08 -11.47 -11.45
N GLY A 20 9.65 -11.33 -10.20
CA GLY A 20 9.95 -10.19 -9.34
C GLY A 20 11.02 -10.53 -8.31
N ARG A 21 11.81 -9.54 -7.91
CA ARG A 21 12.81 -9.64 -6.85
C ARG A 21 12.44 -8.71 -5.71
N SER A 22 12.86 -9.04 -4.49
CA SER A 22 12.71 -8.19 -3.31
C SER A 22 14.02 -7.51 -2.98
N PRO A 23 14.00 -6.24 -2.53
CA PRO A 23 15.18 -5.58 -1.98
C PRO A 23 15.71 -6.35 -0.77
N GLN A 24 17.04 -6.53 -0.70
CA GLN A 24 17.71 -7.20 0.42
C GLN A 24 17.93 -6.21 1.58
N ALA A 25 16.84 -5.67 2.13
CA ALA A 25 16.84 -4.64 3.18
C ALA A 25 16.72 -5.20 4.61
N GLY A 26 17.00 -6.49 4.81
CA GLY A 26 16.94 -7.14 6.13
C GLY A 26 15.50 -7.35 6.66
N TRP A 27 14.51 -7.37 5.79
CA TRP A 27 13.14 -7.71 6.15
C TRP A 27 12.99 -9.21 6.38
N GLN A 28 12.24 -9.59 7.42
CA GLN A 28 11.89 -11.00 7.65
C GLN A 28 10.81 -11.51 6.68
N ARG A 29 10.05 -10.61 6.08
CA ARG A 29 8.96 -10.91 5.12
C ARG A 29 8.93 -9.85 4.04
N VAL A 30 8.48 -10.22 2.87
CA VAL A 30 8.22 -9.28 1.79
C VAL A 30 7.11 -8.31 2.22
N PHE A 31 7.28 -7.02 1.92
CA PHE A 31 6.25 -6.00 2.18
C PHE A 31 5.03 -6.24 1.28
N GLY A 32 3.81 -6.16 1.84
CA GLY A 32 2.57 -6.42 1.10
C GLY A 32 2.39 -5.50 -0.09
N GLY A 33 2.61 -4.20 0.08
CA GLY A 33 2.53 -3.22 -0.99
C GLY A 33 3.48 -3.52 -2.16
N GLN A 34 4.67 -4.12 -1.90
CA GLN A 34 5.56 -4.59 -2.97
C GLN A 34 4.89 -5.69 -3.81
N VAL A 35 4.28 -6.67 -3.14
CA VAL A 35 3.63 -7.80 -3.85
C VAL A 35 2.42 -7.31 -4.64
N ILE A 36 1.63 -6.36 -4.08
CA ILE A 36 0.51 -5.72 -4.78
C ILE A 36 1.02 -5.00 -6.03
N GLY A 37 2.03 -4.12 -5.89
CA GLY A 37 2.59 -3.35 -7.00
C GLY A 37 3.17 -4.24 -8.10
N GLN A 38 3.94 -5.26 -7.74
CA GLN A 38 4.49 -6.23 -8.69
C GLN A 38 3.40 -7.05 -9.39
N ALA A 39 2.39 -7.53 -8.66
CA ALA A 39 1.27 -8.27 -9.26
C ALA A 39 0.45 -7.38 -10.21
N LEU A 40 0.25 -6.11 -9.86
CA LEU A 40 -0.40 -5.15 -10.74
C LEU A 40 0.43 -4.89 -12.01
N MET A 41 1.76 -4.74 -11.90
CA MET A 41 2.64 -4.62 -13.07
C MET A 41 2.57 -5.86 -13.96
N ALA A 42 2.54 -7.07 -13.40
CA ALA A 42 2.36 -8.29 -14.17
C ALA A 42 1.02 -8.29 -14.93
N ALA A 43 -0.08 -7.90 -14.27
CA ALA A 43 -1.39 -7.77 -14.91
C ALA A 43 -1.39 -6.74 -16.05
N GLN A 44 -0.87 -5.54 -15.80
CA GLN A 44 -0.82 -4.43 -16.77
C GLN A 44 -0.02 -4.79 -18.02
N ARG A 45 1.08 -5.53 -17.90
CA ARG A 45 1.92 -5.96 -19.03
C ARG A 45 1.26 -6.96 -19.97
N THR A 46 0.11 -7.50 -19.58
CA THR A 46 -0.71 -8.39 -20.44
C THR A 46 -1.86 -7.65 -21.13
N ILE A 47 -2.04 -6.36 -20.85
CA ILE A 47 -3.10 -5.54 -21.44
C ILE A 47 -2.64 -4.98 -22.77
N GLU A 48 -3.46 -5.12 -23.80
CA GLU A 48 -3.25 -4.53 -25.12
C GLU A 48 -4.07 -3.24 -25.24
N GLY A 49 -3.49 -2.23 -25.88
CA GLY A 49 -4.14 -0.93 -26.10
C GLY A 49 -4.12 -0.03 -24.84
N GLU A 50 -4.77 1.12 -24.95
CA GLU A 50 -4.83 2.15 -23.91
C GLU A 50 -5.95 1.87 -22.91
N ARG A 51 -5.68 0.94 -22.00
CA ARG A 51 -6.58 0.60 -20.90
C ARG A 51 -5.82 0.62 -19.58
N PHE A 52 -6.42 1.27 -18.59
CA PHE A 52 -5.82 1.55 -17.30
C PHE A 52 -6.58 0.83 -16.20
N VAL A 53 -5.86 0.42 -15.17
CA VAL A 53 -6.48 -0.19 -14.00
C VAL A 53 -7.47 0.78 -13.36
N HIS A 54 -8.68 0.31 -13.06
CA HIS A 54 -9.65 1.06 -12.27
C HIS A 54 -9.98 0.38 -10.94
N SER A 55 -9.70 -0.93 -10.79
CA SER A 55 -9.87 -1.64 -9.52
C SER A 55 -8.97 -2.86 -9.41
N LEU A 56 -8.61 -3.21 -8.19
CA LEU A 56 -7.97 -4.46 -7.82
C LEU A 56 -8.50 -4.99 -6.49
N HIS A 57 -8.49 -6.33 -6.34
CA HIS A 57 -8.87 -7.04 -5.13
C HIS A 57 -7.89 -8.19 -4.92
N ALA A 58 -7.34 -8.30 -3.71
CA ALA A 58 -6.25 -9.21 -3.44
C ALA A 58 -6.38 -9.91 -2.08
N TYR A 59 -5.78 -11.11 -1.97
CA TYR A 59 -5.64 -11.86 -0.73
C TYR A 59 -4.18 -12.21 -0.47
N PHE A 60 -3.72 -11.98 0.75
CA PHE A 60 -2.44 -12.47 1.27
C PHE A 60 -2.64 -13.84 1.92
N MET A 61 -2.01 -14.86 1.38
CA MET A 61 -2.20 -16.24 1.83
C MET A 61 -1.05 -16.77 2.68
N ARG A 62 0.19 -16.32 2.40
CA ARG A 62 1.40 -16.74 3.12
C ARG A 62 2.43 -15.61 3.16
N PRO A 63 3.29 -15.56 4.20
CA PRO A 63 4.43 -14.65 4.21
C PRO A 63 5.34 -14.91 3.02
N GLY A 64 5.73 -13.84 2.30
CA GLY A 64 6.74 -13.90 1.26
C GLY A 64 8.16 -13.92 1.86
N ASP A 65 9.05 -14.72 1.28
CA ASP A 65 10.47 -14.78 1.61
C ASP A 65 11.23 -13.76 0.75
N PRO A 66 11.86 -12.72 1.33
CA PRO A 66 12.58 -11.72 0.57
C PRO A 66 13.86 -12.24 -0.10
N SER A 67 14.41 -13.38 0.35
CA SER A 67 15.63 -13.98 -0.21
C SER A 67 15.40 -14.74 -1.52
N VAL A 68 14.15 -15.04 -1.84
CA VAL A 68 13.75 -15.84 -3.02
C VAL A 68 12.91 -14.99 -3.97
N PRO A 69 13.17 -15.05 -5.29
CA PRO A 69 12.32 -14.38 -6.27
C PRO A 69 10.85 -14.84 -6.19
N ILE A 70 9.95 -13.95 -6.55
CA ILE A 70 8.51 -14.24 -6.65
C ILE A 70 8.18 -14.46 -8.13
N ILE A 71 7.50 -15.54 -8.45
CA ILE A 71 6.95 -15.80 -9.79
C ILE A 71 5.51 -15.30 -9.81
N TYR A 72 5.20 -14.41 -10.75
CA TYR A 72 3.87 -13.88 -11.02
C TYR A 72 3.33 -14.53 -12.27
N GLN A 73 2.25 -15.29 -12.13
CA GLN A 73 1.53 -15.90 -13.23
C GLN A 73 0.25 -15.10 -13.46
N ALA A 74 0.16 -14.44 -14.61
CA ALA A 74 -1.03 -13.71 -15.01
C ALA A 74 -1.95 -14.61 -15.84
N GLU A 75 -3.24 -14.49 -15.60
CA GLU A 75 -4.30 -15.18 -16.33
C GLU A 75 -5.20 -14.14 -16.99
N ARG A 76 -5.41 -14.26 -18.30
CA ARG A 76 -6.31 -13.41 -19.09
C ARG A 76 -7.74 -13.91 -18.95
N ILE A 77 -8.44 -13.45 -17.89
CA ILE A 77 -9.81 -13.90 -17.60
C ILE A 77 -10.78 -13.39 -18.66
N ARG A 78 -10.62 -12.14 -19.10
CA ARG A 78 -11.49 -11.52 -20.10
C ARG A 78 -10.75 -10.44 -20.86
N ASP A 79 -10.94 -10.45 -22.17
CA ASP A 79 -10.63 -9.35 -23.08
C ASP A 79 -11.93 -8.93 -23.78
N GLY A 80 -12.59 -7.90 -23.23
CA GLY A 80 -13.84 -7.35 -23.76
C GLY A 80 -13.60 -6.09 -24.58
N SER A 81 -14.66 -5.54 -25.16
CA SER A 81 -14.59 -4.29 -25.91
C SER A 81 -14.25 -3.09 -25.04
N SER A 82 -14.82 -2.98 -23.83
CA SER A 82 -14.60 -1.85 -22.91
C SER A 82 -13.72 -2.22 -21.71
N PHE A 83 -13.81 -3.46 -21.21
CA PHE A 83 -13.12 -3.92 -20.00
C PHE A 83 -12.27 -5.15 -20.25
N ASN A 84 -11.09 -5.19 -19.58
CA ASN A 84 -10.28 -6.39 -19.44
C ASN A 84 -10.21 -6.80 -17.98
N THR A 85 -10.15 -8.11 -17.72
CA THR A 85 -9.94 -8.65 -16.37
C THR A 85 -8.73 -9.56 -16.37
N ARG A 86 -7.87 -9.38 -15.38
CA ARG A 86 -6.67 -10.21 -15.15
C ARG A 86 -6.70 -10.77 -13.74
N ARG A 87 -6.25 -12.01 -13.62
CA ARG A 87 -5.92 -12.61 -12.32
C ARG A 87 -4.43 -12.86 -12.28
N VAL A 88 -3.78 -12.54 -11.18
CA VAL A 88 -2.36 -12.81 -10.98
C VAL A 88 -2.17 -13.60 -9.70
N VAL A 89 -1.40 -14.68 -9.78
CA VAL A 89 -0.98 -15.49 -8.62
C VAL A 89 0.52 -15.29 -8.43
N ALA A 90 0.91 -14.88 -7.23
CA ALA A 90 2.31 -14.79 -6.82
C ALA A 90 2.72 -16.11 -6.13
N ILE A 91 3.81 -16.70 -6.58
CA ILE A 91 4.25 -18.04 -6.18
C ILE A 91 5.69 -17.99 -5.64
N GLN A 92 5.91 -18.62 -4.50
CA GLN A 92 7.25 -18.97 -3.98
C GLN A 92 7.24 -20.40 -3.45
N HIS A 93 8.36 -21.11 -3.58
CA HIS A 93 8.51 -22.51 -3.13
C HIS A 93 7.36 -23.42 -3.62
N GLY A 94 6.86 -23.19 -4.85
CA GLY A 94 5.75 -23.96 -5.44
C GLY A 94 4.38 -23.69 -4.80
N LYS A 95 4.25 -22.67 -3.93
CA LYS A 95 3.00 -22.34 -3.23
C LYS A 95 2.57 -20.90 -3.55
N ALA A 96 1.26 -20.71 -3.77
CA ALA A 96 0.71 -19.37 -3.85
C ALA A 96 0.87 -18.64 -2.52
N ILE A 97 1.51 -17.47 -2.54
CA ILE A 97 1.67 -16.59 -1.37
C ILE A 97 0.66 -15.43 -1.40
N PHE A 98 0.20 -15.05 -2.61
CA PHE A 98 -0.71 -13.94 -2.84
C PHE A 98 -1.50 -14.18 -4.13
N ALA A 99 -2.71 -13.65 -4.23
CA ALA A 99 -3.49 -13.60 -5.47
C ALA A 99 -4.20 -12.26 -5.58
N LEU A 100 -4.27 -11.74 -6.82
CA LEU A 100 -4.89 -10.48 -7.16
C LEU A 100 -5.78 -10.66 -8.39
N SER A 101 -6.95 -10.01 -8.39
CA SER A 101 -7.76 -9.79 -9.60
C SER A 101 -7.83 -8.29 -9.87
N ALA A 102 -7.56 -7.87 -11.10
CA ALA A 102 -7.61 -6.47 -11.52
C ALA A 102 -8.49 -6.30 -12.75
N SER A 103 -9.17 -5.16 -12.80
CA SER A 103 -10.00 -4.74 -13.94
C SER A 103 -9.47 -3.46 -14.55
N PHE A 104 -9.53 -3.39 -15.89
CA PHE A 104 -8.95 -2.33 -16.71
C PHE A 104 -10.02 -1.80 -17.67
N GLN A 105 -10.01 -0.49 -17.91
CA GLN A 105 -10.94 0.22 -18.79
C GLN A 105 -10.20 1.28 -19.59
N GLY A 106 -10.66 1.56 -20.82
CA GLY A 106 -10.27 2.75 -21.56
C GLY A 106 -10.91 4.02 -20.96
N GLU A 107 -10.40 5.18 -21.34
CA GLU A 107 -11.03 6.43 -20.91
C GLU A 107 -12.37 6.63 -21.58
N GLU A 108 -13.40 6.90 -20.79
CA GLU A 108 -14.76 7.15 -21.25
C GLU A 108 -15.36 8.36 -20.49
N PRO A 109 -16.11 9.26 -21.17
CA PRO A 109 -16.83 10.32 -20.47
C PRO A 109 -17.98 9.75 -19.64
N GLY A 110 -18.28 10.36 -18.49
CA GLY A 110 -19.33 9.87 -17.61
C GLY A 110 -19.75 10.92 -16.57
N PHE A 111 -20.61 10.51 -15.63
CA PHE A 111 -20.91 11.33 -14.45
C PHE A 111 -19.68 11.42 -13.56
N ASP A 112 -19.51 12.58 -12.94
CA ASP A 112 -18.40 12.86 -12.02
C ASP A 112 -18.92 13.45 -10.70
N HIS A 113 -18.49 12.86 -9.60
CA HIS A 113 -18.64 13.40 -8.24
C HIS A 113 -17.59 12.74 -7.33
N GLN A 114 -17.29 13.37 -6.22
CA GLN A 114 -16.42 12.84 -5.18
C GLN A 114 -16.79 13.40 -3.80
N ILE A 115 -16.31 12.76 -2.74
CA ILE A 115 -16.35 13.32 -1.39
C ILE A 115 -15.34 14.47 -1.26
N ALA A 116 -15.58 15.40 -0.34
CA ALA A 116 -14.64 16.47 -0.05
C ALA A 116 -13.39 15.93 0.66
N MET A 117 -12.22 16.46 0.31
CA MET A 117 -10.99 16.25 1.06
C MET A 117 -11.12 16.88 2.45
N PRO A 118 -10.73 16.17 3.55
CA PRO A 118 -10.73 16.78 4.87
C PRO A 118 -9.71 17.92 4.97
N GLU A 119 -10.04 18.93 5.79
CA GLU A 119 -9.12 20.03 6.10
C GLU A 119 -8.08 19.57 7.12
N VAL A 120 -6.82 19.57 6.74
CA VAL A 120 -5.68 19.20 7.59
C VAL A 120 -4.53 20.19 7.40
N ALA A 121 -3.58 20.18 8.33
CA ALA A 121 -2.36 20.98 8.21
C ALA A 121 -1.58 20.63 6.93
N ALA A 122 -1.09 21.64 6.22
CA ALA A 122 -0.32 21.45 5.00
C ALA A 122 1.01 20.71 5.28
N PRO A 123 1.49 19.88 4.35
CA PRO A 123 2.66 19.04 4.60
C PRO A 123 3.94 19.84 4.91
N GLU A 124 4.06 21.07 4.44
CA GLU A 124 5.21 21.95 4.73
C GLU A 124 5.25 22.42 6.18
N THR A 125 4.11 22.43 6.87
CA THR A 125 4.01 22.82 8.29
C THR A 125 4.23 21.66 9.26
N LEU A 126 4.26 20.43 8.75
CA LEU A 126 4.45 19.22 9.52
C LEU A 126 5.93 18.84 9.59
N LEU A 127 6.28 18.08 10.62
CA LEU A 127 7.64 17.56 10.77
C LEU A 127 7.96 16.58 9.64
N GLY A 128 9.07 16.83 8.96
CA GLY A 128 9.64 15.89 8.02
C GLY A 128 10.32 14.72 8.74
N GLU A 129 10.63 13.66 7.99
CA GLU A 129 11.22 12.43 8.54
C GLU A 129 12.52 12.71 9.33
N GLN A 130 13.39 13.59 8.83
CA GLN A 130 14.63 13.95 9.50
C GLN A 130 14.37 14.64 10.84
N GLN A 131 13.42 15.58 10.91
CA GLN A 131 13.05 16.26 12.12
C GLN A 131 12.41 15.31 13.16
N ILE A 132 11.58 14.36 12.69
CA ILE A 132 11.03 13.31 13.58
C ILE A 132 12.16 12.46 14.17
N LYS A 133 13.15 12.08 13.35
CA LYS A 133 14.33 11.33 13.80
C LYS A 133 15.10 12.09 14.87
N GLU A 134 15.38 13.36 14.67
CA GLU A 134 16.15 14.20 15.60
C GLU A 134 15.42 14.47 16.90
N GLN A 135 14.11 14.75 16.84
CA GLN A 135 13.35 15.20 18.01
C GLN A 135 12.80 14.06 18.87
N TYR A 136 12.43 12.93 18.25
CA TYR A 136 11.65 11.91 18.92
C TYR A 136 12.34 10.55 19.04
N LEU A 137 13.25 10.18 18.12
CA LEU A 137 13.80 8.82 18.12
C LEU A 137 14.71 8.51 19.31
N ALA A 138 15.35 9.49 19.92
CA ALA A 138 16.19 9.27 21.10
C ALA A 138 15.41 8.63 22.27
N HIS A 139 14.11 8.94 22.38
CA HIS A 139 13.24 8.49 23.47
C HIS A 139 12.18 7.48 23.00
N ALA A 140 12.15 7.13 21.72
CA ALA A 140 11.18 6.20 21.16
C ALA A 140 11.50 4.74 21.54
N PRO A 141 10.49 3.88 21.68
CA PRO A 141 10.67 2.43 21.75
C PRO A 141 11.52 1.91 20.59
N GLU A 142 12.31 0.86 20.84
CA GLU A 142 13.26 0.34 19.84
C GLU A 142 12.58 -0.01 18.50
N ALA A 143 11.40 -0.60 18.52
CA ALA A 143 10.65 -0.97 17.33
C ALA A 143 10.23 0.27 16.50
N VAL A 144 9.78 1.35 17.17
CA VAL A 144 9.47 2.63 16.52
C VAL A 144 10.72 3.26 15.92
N ARG A 145 11.82 3.23 16.67
CA ARG A 145 13.11 3.75 16.19
C ARG A 145 13.60 3.01 14.96
N LYS A 146 13.58 1.67 14.95
CA LYS A 146 13.93 0.85 13.78
C LYS A 146 13.02 1.15 12.59
N TYR A 147 11.73 1.37 12.82
CA TYR A 147 10.78 1.73 11.76
C TYR A 147 11.14 3.06 11.08
N TRP A 148 11.43 4.10 11.84
CA TRP A 148 11.77 5.43 11.32
C TRP A 148 13.19 5.55 10.76
N GLN A 149 14.12 4.69 11.16
CA GLN A 149 15.50 4.66 10.62
C GLN A 149 15.59 4.09 9.21
N ARG A 150 14.58 3.36 8.75
CA ARG A 150 14.58 2.74 7.43
C ARG A 150 14.44 3.78 6.33
N GLU A 151 15.26 3.67 5.31
CA GLU A 151 15.04 4.39 4.06
C GLU A 151 13.81 3.85 3.36
N ARG A 152 12.97 4.76 2.86
CA ARG A 152 11.73 4.42 2.16
C ARG A 152 11.66 5.16 0.83
N PRO A 153 11.08 4.53 -0.20
CA PRO A 153 10.83 5.21 -1.46
C PRO A 153 9.68 6.23 -1.39
N ILE A 154 8.93 6.23 -0.28
CA ILE A 154 7.80 7.13 -0.02
C ILE A 154 8.10 7.95 1.23
N GLU A 155 8.08 9.26 1.10
CA GLU A 155 8.10 10.19 2.23
C GLU A 155 6.73 10.20 2.90
N ILE A 156 6.72 10.13 4.23
CA ILE A 156 5.50 10.10 5.05
C ILE A 156 5.57 11.25 6.05
N ARG A 157 4.51 12.08 6.09
CA ARG A 157 4.32 13.12 7.10
C ARG A 157 2.97 12.94 7.79
N PRO A 158 2.93 12.26 8.94
CA PRO A 158 1.71 12.14 9.73
C PRO A 158 1.25 13.51 10.24
N VAL A 159 -0.06 13.77 10.16
CA VAL A 159 -0.66 14.98 10.76
C VAL A 159 -0.58 14.94 12.28
N SER A 160 -0.67 13.73 12.86
CA SER A 160 -0.46 13.50 14.28
C SER A 160 0.54 12.36 14.52
N LEU A 161 1.43 12.56 15.48
CA LEU A 161 2.41 11.56 15.92
C LEU A 161 1.98 10.86 17.21
N THR A 162 0.83 11.20 17.78
CA THR A 162 0.41 10.78 19.14
C THR A 162 0.42 9.26 19.29
N HIS A 163 -0.01 8.51 18.28
CA HIS A 163 -0.08 7.05 18.33
C HIS A 163 1.27 6.34 18.39
N TYR A 164 2.35 7.00 17.98
CA TYR A 164 3.70 6.41 18.08
C TYR A 164 4.30 6.48 19.49
N PHE A 165 3.77 7.39 20.33
CA PHE A 165 4.37 7.72 21.63
C PHE A 165 3.38 7.63 22.80
N SER A 166 2.18 7.10 22.57
CA SER A 166 1.13 7.02 23.58
C SER A 166 0.38 5.69 23.47
N ASP A 167 0.07 5.10 24.60
CA ASP A 167 -0.81 3.95 24.78
C ASP A 167 -2.28 4.36 25.05
N LYS A 168 -2.60 5.64 24.90
CA LYS A 168 -3.97 6.12 25.02
C LYS A 168 -4.82 5.63 23.88
N LYS A 169 -6.08 5.30 24.18
CA LYS A 169 -7.09 5.05 23.16
C LYS A 169 -7.37 6.34 22.40
N LEU A 170 -7.25 6.27 21.09
CA LEU A 170 -7.47 7.37 20.16
C LEU A 170 -8.65 7.06 19.26
N ASP A 171 -9.20 8.08 18.61
CA ASP A 171 -10.15 7.89 17.51
C ASP A 171 -9.47 7.05 16.41
N PRO A 172 -10.12 6.00 15.85
CA PRO A 172 -9.53 5.15 14.83
C PRO A 172 -9.50 5.85 13.47
N ARG A 173 -8.82 6.98 13.42
CA ARG A 173 -8.60 7.83 12.24
C ARG A 173 -7.19 8.36 12.21
N GLN A 174 -6.63 8.46 11.00
CA GLN A 174 -5.39 9.19 10.80
C GLN A 174 -5.36 9.84 9.42
N ASP A 175 -4.63 10.94 9.35
CA ASP A 175 -4.32 11.65 8.13
C ASP A 175 -2.80 11.70 7.96
N VAL A 176 -2.33 11.33 6.76
CA VAL A 176 -0.91 11.22 6.45
C VAL A 176 -0.66 11.80 5.07
N TRP A 177 0.23 12.78 4.97
CA TRP A 177 0.74 13.19 3.68
C TRP A 177 1.81 12.21 3.19
N VAL A 178 1.70 11.80 1.94
CA VAL A 178 2.62 10.85 1.30
C VAL A 178 3.07 11.39 -0.05
N ARG A 179 4.32 11.13 -0.43
CA ARG A 179 4.83 11.36 -1.78
C ARG A 179 6.02 10.46 -2.09
N ALA A 180 6.33 10.26 -3.35
CA ALA A 180 7.56 9.61 -3.76
C ALA A 180 8.79 10.44 -3.38
N THR A 181 9.89 9.79 -2.96
CA THR A 181 11.15 10.46 -2.58
C THR A 181 12.02 10.86 -3.78
N GLY A 182 11.54 10.62 -4.99
CA GLY A 182 12.20 10.97 -6.25
C GLY A 182 11.25 10.80 -7.42
N PRO A 183 11.68 11.10 -8.64
CA PRO A 183 10.82 11.09 -9.82
C PRO A 183 10.24 9.70 -10.07
N VAL A 184 8.95 9.65 -10.41
CA VAL A 184 8.24 8.50 -10.93
C VAL A 184 8.01 8.72 -12.42
N PRO A 185 8.27 7.74 -13.31
CA PRO A 185 8.00 7.90 -14.73
C PRO A 185 6.60 8.43 -14.99
N ASP A 186 6.46 9.35 -15.97
CA ASP A 186 5.17 9.86 -16.43
C ASP A 186 4.49 8.80 -17.31
N ASP A 187 4.31 7.62 -16.73
CA ASP A 187 3.68 6.44 -17.29
C ASP A 187 2.64 5.95 -16.29
N ARG A 188 1.39 5.86 -16.73
CA ARG A 188 0.25 5.48 -15.89
C ARG A 188 0.40 4.10 -15.26
N LEU A 189 1.16 3.19 -15.89
CA LEU A 189 1.44 1.87 -15.34
C LEU A 189 2.28 1.97 -14.06
N TYR A 190 3.39 2.74 -14.14
CA TYR A 190 4.25 2.97 -12.98
C TYR A 190 3.56 3.80 -11.90
N GLN A 191 2.82 4.85 -12.29
CA GLN A 191 2.07 5.68 -11.33
C GLN A 191 1.06 4.82 -10.55
N ALA A 192 0.29 3.96 -11.23
CA ALA A 192 -0.66 3.06 -10.58
C ALA A 192 0.02 2.01 -9.68
N ALA A 193 1.14 1.42 -10.11
CA ALA A 193 1.86 0.42 -9.34
C ALA A 193 2.52 1.01 -8.08
N VAL A 194 3.10 2.21 -8.17
CA VAL A 194 3.66 2.93 -7.01
C VAL A 194 2.54 3.39 -6.07
N LEU A 195 1.38 3.83 -6.59
CA LEU A 195 0.21 4.16 -5.80
C LEU A 195 -0.33 2.93 -5.05
N ALA A 196 -0.38 1.78 -5.70
CA ALA A 196 -0.75 0.51 -5.08
C ALA A 196 0.27 0.05 -4.03
N TYR A 197 1.57 0.27 -4.26
CA TYR A 197 2.61 0.02 -3.27
C TYR A 197 2.42 0.86 -2.00
N LEU A 198 2.19 2.16 -2.16
CA LEU A 198 2.06 3.07 -1.01
C LEU A 198 0.75 2.90 -0.25
N SER A 199 -0.32 2.41 -0.90
CA SER A 199 -1.63 2.25 -0.29
C SER A 199 -1.67 1.24 0.87
N ASP A 200 -0.71 0.29 0.92
CA ASP A 200 -0.54 -0.64 2.04
C ASP A 200 0.26 -0.04 3.22
N MET A 201 0.81 1.17 3.05
CA MET A 201 1.56 1.82 4.13
C MET A 201 0.61 2.47 5.13
N THR A 202 0.86 2.29 6.42
CA THR A 202 0.15 2.91 7.55
C THR A 202 -1.33 2.51 7.73
N LEU A 203 -1.97 1.87 6.76
CA LEU A 203 -3.42 1.67 6.75
C LEU A 203 -3.91 0.82 7.92
N LEU A 204 -3.26 -0.33 8.19
CA LEU A 204 -3.69 -1.25 9.25
C LEU A 204 -3.45 -0.71 10.66
N ASP A 205 -2.52 0.24 10.83
CA ASP A 205 -2.23 0.89 12.11
C ASP A 205 -3.48 1.50 12.72
N THR A 206 -4.34 2.07 11.88
CA THR A 206 -5.56 2.80 12.27
C THR A 206 -6.53 1.93 13.07
N ALA A 207 -6.58 0.63 12.80
CA ALA A 207 -7.42 -0.31 13.56
C ALA A 207 -6.97 -0.52 15.02
N LEU A 208 -5.73 -0.16 15.34
CA LEU A 208 -5.17 -0.35 16.69
C LEU A 208 -5.37 0.86 17.60
N TYR A 209 -5.65 2.03 17.05
CA TYR A 209 -5.75 3.28 17.80
C TYR A 209 -6.84 3.26 18.86
N ALA A 210 -8.04 2.72 18.55
CA ALA A 210 -9.13 2.59 19.50
C ALA A 210 -8.80 1.66 20.69
N HIS A 211 -7.73 0.88 20.57
CA HIS A 211 -7.29 -0.09 21.59
C HIS A 211 -6.09 0.39 22.41
N GLY A 212 -5.53 1.56 22.11
CA GLY A 212 -4.35 2.11 22.81
C GLY A 212 -3.11 1.24 22.60
N THR A 213 -2.94 0.69 21.40
CA THR A 213 -1.79 -0.15 21.03
C THR A 213 -1.35 0.16 19.59
N SER A 214 -0.29 -0.44 19.13
CA SER A 214 0.28 -0.20 17.80
C SER A 214 0.80 -1.49 17.16
N ILE A 215 1.12 -1.44 15.87
CA ILE A 215 1.78 -2.56 15.16
C ILE A 215 3.15 -2.93 15.76
N PHE A 216 3.71 -2.08 16.60
CA PHE A 216 4.99 -2.32 17.28
C PHE A 216 4.85 -3.13 18.57
N ASP A 217 3.63 -3.39 19.03
CA ASP A 217 3.37 -4.23 20.20
C ASP A 217 3.71 -5.69 19.87
N GLN A 218 4.78 -6.19 20.50
CA GLN A 218 5.28 -7.55 20.29
C GLN A 218 4.33 -8.64 20.80
N SER A 219 3.37 -8.29 21.66
CA SER A 219 2.32 -9.22 22.13
C SER A 219 1.27 -9.48 21.05
N LEU A 220 1.27 -8.70 19.97
CA LEU A 220 0.34 -8.84 18.85
C LEU A 220 0.99 -9.61 17.68
N GLN A 221 0.16 -10.38 17.01
CA GLN A 221 0.40 -10.87 15.66
C GLN A 221 -0.43 -10.04 14.71
N VAL A 222 0.24 -9.23 13.88
CA VAL A 222 -0.41 -8.35 12.89
C VAL A 222 0.01 -8.78 11.49
N ALA A 223 -0.95 -8.91 10.58
CA ALA A 223 -0.70 -9.23 9.17
C ALA A 223 -1.89 -8.82 8.30
N SER A 224 -1.65 -8.29 7.11
CA SER A 224 -2.69 -8.05 6.11
C SER A 224 -3.31 -9.38 5.66
N LEU A 225 -4.63 -9.42 5.48
CA LEU A 225 -5.38 -10.58 4.98
C LEU A 225 -5.83 -10.36 3.54
N ASP A 226 -6.32 -9.16 3.23
CA ASP A 226 -6.74 -8.76 1.90
C ASP A 226 -6.31 -7.30 1.62
N HIS A 227 -6.54 -6.86 0.40
CA HIS A 227 -6.38 -5.46 0.00
C HIS A 227 -7.22 -5.19 -1.23
N SER A 228 -8.07 -4.19 -1.17
CA SER A 228 -8.89 -3.74 -2.29
C SER A 228 -8.63 -2.28 -2.57
N MET A 229 -8.55 -1.91 -3.86
CA MET A 229 -8.26 -0.55 -4.28
C MET A 229 -9.04 -0.20 -5.54
N TRP A 230 -9.56 1.02 -5.60
CA TRP A 230 -10.20 1.63 -6.76
C TRP A 230 -9.42 2.88 -7.15
N PHE A 231 -9.08 2.97 -8.43
CA PHE A 231 -8.37 4.10 -9.02
C PHE A 231 -9.39 4.98 -9.71
N HIS A 232 -9.55 6.22 -9.26
CA HIS A 232 -10.60 7.12 -9.73
C HIS A 232 -10.08 8.11 -10.77
N ARG A 233 -8.88 8.68 -10.53
CA ARG A 233 -8.27 9.70 -11.39
C ARG A 233 -6.76 9.49 -11.45
N PRO A 234 -6.11 9.87 -12.56
CA PRO A 234 -4.65 9.87 -12.62
C PRO A 234 -4.07 10.87 -11.61
N CYS A 235 -2.90 10.57 -11.08
CA CYS A 235 -2.17 11.47 -10.18
C CYS A 235 -0.67 11.41 -10.47
N LYS A 236 0.06 12.43 -9.98
CA LYS A 236 1.53 12.44 -9.97
C LYS A 236 2.01 12.17 -8.54
N LEU A 237 2.84 11.16 -8.37
CA LEU A 237 3.29 10.70 -7.05
C LEU A 237 4.53 11.44 -6.54
N ASP A 238 5.15 12.25 -7.36
CA ASP A 238 6.21 13.20 -6.97
C ASP A 238 5.66 14.48 -6.29
N ASP A 239 4.33 14.71 -6.35
CA ASP A 239 3.63 15.69 -5.53
C ASP A 239 2.97 15.02 -4.31
N TRP A 240 2.56 15.83 -3.33
CA TRP A 240 1.92 15.37 -2.12
C TRP A 240 0.50 14.86 -2.37
N LEU A 241 0.22 13.68 -1.83
CA LEU A 241 -1.12 13.14 -1.68
C LEU A 241 -1.49 13.09 -0.19
N LEU A 242 -2.71 13.49 0.14
CA LEU A 242 -3.29 13.25 1.46
C LEU A 242 -3.92 11.86 1.48
N TYR A 243 -3.43 11.00 2.38
CA TYR A 243 -4.00 9.70 2.65
C TYR A 243 -4.77 9.75 3.97
N THR A 244 -6.08 9.94 3.90
CA THR A 244 -6.98 9.87 5.05
C THR A 244 -7.46 8.45 5.27
N GLN A 245 -7.45 7.99 6.52
CA GLN A 245 -7.67 6.59 6.88
C GLN A 245 -8.60 6.49 8.09
N ASP A 246 -9.47 5.48 8.10
CA ASP A 246 -10.30 5.14 9.24
C ASP A 246 -10.39 3.62 9.46
N SER A 247 -10.82 3.23 10.66
CA SER A 247 -11.15 1.84 10.97
C SER A 247 -12.58 1.76 11.53
N PRO A 248 -13.55 1.33 10.71
CA PRO A 248 -14.94 1.25 11.15
C PRO A 248 -15.21 0.07 12.09
N SER A 249 -14.34 -0.94 12.12
CA SER A 249 -14.59 -2.16 12.91
C SER A 249 -13.31 -2.92 13.22
N ALA A 250 -13.24 -3.45 14.44
CA ALA A 250 -12.30 -4.51 14.82
C ALA A 250 -13.07 -5.59 15.60
N SER A 251 -13.05 -6.82 15.12
CA SER A 251 -13.75 -7.97 15.74
C SER A 251 -13.12 -9.29 15.29
N GLY A 252 -13.30 -10.36 16.09
CA GLY A 252 -12.84 -11.70 15.72
C GLY A 252 -11.35 -11.78 15.40
N ALA A 253 -10.52 -11.02 16.11
CA ALA A 253 -9.08 -10.88 15.89
C ALA A 253 -8.74 -10.30 14.49
N ARG A 254 -9.62 -9.50 13.89
CA ARG A 254 -9.39 -8.76 12.64
C ARG A 254 -9.76 -7.30 12.82
N GLY A 255 -9.11 -6.43 12.03
CA GLY A 255 -9.47 -5.01 11.91
C GLY A 255 -9.72 -4.68 10.44
N LEU A 256 -10.86 -4.05 10.15
CA LEU A 256 -11.15 -3.47 8.85
C LEU A 256 -10.69 -2.01 8.85
N THR A 257 -9.98 -1.63 7.83
CA THR A 257 -9.51 -0.25 7.61
C THR A 257 -9.88 0.22 6.21
N ARG A 258 -10.09 1.52 6.07
CA ARG A 258 -10.39 2.16 4.79
C ARG A 258 -9.50 3.37 4.62
N GLY A 259 -9.26 3.73 3.37
CA GLY A 259 -8.49 4.92 3.05
C GLY A 259 -8.96 5.60 1.77
N SER A 260 -8.75 6.91 1.71
CA SER A 260 -8.98 7.76 0.56
C SER A 260 -7.75 8.59 0.30
N LEU A 261 -7.27 8.60 -0.94
CA LEU A 261 -6.10 9.38 -1.36
C LEU A 261 -6.57 10.56 -2.20
N PHE A 262 -6.14 11.75 -1.81
CA PHE A 262 -6.47 13.00 -2.49
C PHE A 262 -5.21 13.67 -3.00
N THR A 263 -5.28 14.29 -4.18
CA THR A 263 -4.25 15.25 -4.58
C THR A 263 -4.24 16.44 -3.63
N ARG A 264 -3.19 17.24 -3.70
CA ARG A 264 -3.09 18.51 -2.96
C ARG A 264 -4.20 19.51 -3.31
N SER A 265 -4.73 19.45 -4.53
CA SER A 265 -5.87 20.26 -4.98
C SER A 265 -7.23 19.74 -4.51
N GLY A 266 -7.28 18.58 -3.84
CA GLY A 266 -8.50 18.00 -3.30
C GLY A 266 -9.20 17.00 -4.22
N GLU A 267 -8.55 16.55 -5.31
CA GLU A 267 -9.12 15.51 -6.17
C GLU A 267 -8.93 14.13 -5.57
N LEU A 268 -10.00 13.35 -5.45
CA LEU A 268 -9.96 11.96 -5.00
C LEU A 268 -9.36 11.07 -6.11
N VAL A 269 -8.17 10.55 -5.87
CA VAL A 269 -7.44 9.72 -6.85
C VAL A 269 -7.61 8.23 -6.62
N ALA A 270 -7.79 7.80 -5.37
CA ALA A 270 -8.02 6.40 -5.06
C ALA A 270 -8.79 6.19 -3.75
N SER A 271 -9.49 5.04 -3.68
CA SER A 271 -10.08 4.51 -2.46
C SER A 271 -9.51 3.14 -2.16
N VAL A 272 -9.33 2.82 -0.87
CA VAL A 272 -8.69 1.59 -0.40
C VAL A 272 -9.51 0.99 0.73
N ALA A 273 -9.55 -0.33 0.81
CA ALA A 273 -10.05 -1.07 1.97
C ALA A 273 -9.17 -2.30 2.23
N GLN A 274 -8.92 -2.60 3.50
CA GLN A 274 -8.05 -3.70 3.92
C GLN A 274 -8.55 -4.31 5.21
N GLU A 275 -8.71 -5.64 5.27
CA GLU A 275 -8.82 -6.36 6.53
C GLU A 275 -7.45 -6.93 6.92
N GLY A 276 -7.10 -6.81 8.19
CA GLY A 276 -5.88 -7.40 8.74
C GLY A 276 -6.14 -8.25 9.97
N LEU A 277 -5.32 -9.29 10.15
CA LEU A 277 -5.24 -10.04 11.39
C LEU A 277 -4.64 -9.14 12.49
N ILE A 278 -5.32 -9.07 13.62
CA ILE A 278 -4.87 -8.41 14.84
C ILE A 278 -5.16 -9.37 16.01
N ARG A 279 -4.19 -10.23 16.33
CA ARG A 279 -4.35 -11.30 17.31
C ARG A 279 -3.37 -11.11 18.45
N LYS A 280 -3.84 -11.22 19.68
CA LYS A 280 -2.95 -11.38 20.83
C LYS A 280 -2.27 -12.75 20.74
N LYS A 281 -0.94 -12.78 20.89
CA LYS A 281 -0.22 -14.04 21.02
C LYS A 281 -0.63 -14.73 22.32
N ALA A 282 -0.77 -16.05 22.30
CA ALA A 282 -0.90 -16.79 23.55
C ALA A 282 0.36 -16.57 24.39
N ASN A 283 0.22 -16.32 25.69
CA ASN A 283 1.36 -16.35 26.59
C ASN A 283 1.88 -17.79 26.58
N GLU A 284 3.10 -17.99 26.12
CA GLU A 284 3.83 -19.25 26.26
C GLU A 284 4.17 -19.48 27.73
#